data_4c1fbc8a902725bbe5105584bd2b9e89
#
_entry.id   4c1fbc8a902725bbe5105584bd2b9e89
#
_cell.length_a   1.000
_cell.length_b   1.000
_cell.length_c   1.000
_cell.angle_alpha   90.00
_cell.angle_beta   90.00
_cell.angle_gamma   90.00
#
_symmetry.space_group_name_H-M   'P 1'
#
loop_
_entity.id
_entity.type
_entity.pdbx_description
1 polymer ?
#
loop_
_entity_poly.entity_id
_entity_poly.type
_entity_poly.pdbx_seq_one_letter_code
_entity_poly.pdbx_strand_id
1 'polypeptide(L)'
;MNTKYVFVTGGVASSLGKGIIAASLAKLLQARGLRVTIQKFDPYINIDPGTLNPYEHGECYVTDDGAETDLDLGHYERFLGVHMTKANNVTTGKVYFTVINKEREGAYLGKTVQIIPHITDEIKRRMLLLGKSGKFDVIITEVGGTVGDMESQPFLEAIRQLQWELPEEDLASIHLTLVPYLRAAKELKTKPTQHSVQMLQQAGVHPDVIVCRTEKELTPDIRRKVALFCNVKPGHVIQSIDAPSIYQVPMNMEREGLDEMILNHFHIENLPEPNFTELQGFLDRLYHPKHQVDIALVGKYVELQDAYKSILESFVHAGAANECKVNVHTFQSEFIDASNVEEKIGNMDAILVAPGFGERGLEGKIAAIEYAREHNVPFFGICLGMQMCVIEFARDVLGLKEAASAEVNPSTPYPVISLMEDQKSTTIKGGTMRLGAYECKLDKDSLAYKIYGKEIISERHRHRYEFNGEFLDQMEAAGLKATGRNPETGLVEIVEIPTHPFFIGVQFHPEYKSTPEVPQPIFVAFVKAAMKYREQRGLDVDIK
;
A
#
# COMPACT_ATOMS: atom_id res chain seq x y z
N MET A 1 29.26 10.51 -6.70
CA MET A 1 29.19 9.44 -5.70
C MET A 1 28.65 8.21 -6.40
N ASN A 2 29.22 7.01 -6.21
CA ASN A 2 28.64 5.77 -6.70
C ASN A 2 27.37 5.46 -5.90
N THR A 3 26.37 4.85 -6.55
CA THR A 3 25.16 4.41 -5.86
C THR A 3 25.50 3.31 -4.83
N LYS A 4 25.02 3.45 -3.61
CA LYS A 4 25.17 2.50 -2.52
C LYS A 4 23.96 1.57 -2.42
N TYR A 5 24.16 0.34 -1.96
CA TYR A 5 23.13 -0.70 -1.89
C TYR A 5 22.99 -1.23 -0.47
N VAL A 6 21.78 -1.25 0.06
CA VAL A 6 21.46 -1.86 1.35
C VAL A 6 20.53 -3.03 1.12
N PHE A 7 20.86 -4.22 1.59
CA PHE A 7 20.00 -5.38 1.54
C PHE A 7 19.38 -5.64 2.91
N VAL A 8 18.05 -5.71 2.96
CA VAL A 8 17.28 -5.99 4.16
C VAL A 8 16.70 -7.39 4.06
N THR A 9 17.20 -8.30 4.90
CA THR A 9 16.72 -9.68 5.02
C THR A 9 16.02 -9.88 6.35
N GLY A 10 15.26 -10.96 6.50
CA GLY A 10 14.64 -11.29 7.79
C GLY A 10 14.55 -12.78 8.03
N GLY A 11 14.46 -13.14 9.29
CA GLY A 11 14.36 -14.52 9.71
C GLY A 11 13.47 -14.72 10.92
N VAL A 12 13.34 -15.98 11.36
CA VAL A 12 12.49 -16.45 12.46
C VAL A 12 11.01 -16.54 12.07
N ALA A 13 10.39 -15.47 11.59
CA ALA A 13 8.97 -15.45 11.21
C ALA A 13 8.72 -14.39 10.14
N SER A 14 7.61 -14.53 9.41
CA SER A 14 7.05 -13.49 8.56
C SER A 14 6.48 -12.33 9.41
N SER A 15 6.16 -11.22 8.77
CA SER A 15 5.49 -10.06 9.38
C SER A 15 6.24 -9.41 10.57
N LEU A 16 7.57 -9.56 10.64
CA LEU A 16 8.40 -8.88 11.65
C LEU A 16 8.58 -7.39 11.37
N GLY A 17 8.19 -6.90 10.18
CA GLY A 17 8.29 -5.50 9.80
C GLY A 17 9.55 -5.15 8.99
N LYS A 18 10.07 -6.05 8.15
CA LYS A 18 11.18 -5.75 7.22
C LYS A 18 10.92 -4.51 6.39
N GLY A 19 9.70 -4.41 5.77
CA GLY A 19 9.30 -3.27 4.98
C GLY A 19 9.32 -1.95 5.76
N ILE A 20 8.88 -1.98 7.01
CA ILE A 20 8.88 -0.80 7.88
C ILE A 20 10.31 -0.40 8.26
N ILE A 21 11.21 -1.35 8.52
CA ILE A 21 12.63 -1.03 8.79
C ILE A 21 13.31 -0.49 7.53
N ALA A 22 13.07 -1.10 6.36
CA ALA A 22 13.59 -0.60 5.08
C ALA A 22 13.09 0.82 4.78
N ALA A 23 11.78 1.07 4.95
CA ALA A 23 11.17 2.38 4.79
C ALA A 23 11.67 3.42 5.81
N SER A 24 11.89 2.99 7.06
CA SER A 24 12.44 3.85 8.12
C SER A 24 13.87 4.28 7.82
N LEU A 25 14.74 3.35 7.41
CA LEU A 25 16.10 3.70 6.99
C LEU A 25 16.08 4.62 5.77
N ALA A 26 15.21 4.33 4.77
CA ALA A 26 15.08 5.18 3.61
C ALA A 26 14.65 6.61 3.97
N LYS A 27 13.68 6.76 4.87
CA LYS A 27 13.24 8.07 5.39
C LYS A 27 14.34 8.79 6.15
N LEU A 28 15.11 8.09 6.98
CA LEU A 28 16.27 8.63 7.68
C LEU A 28 17.31 9.20 6.72
N LEU A 29 17.72 8.43 5.73
CA LEU A 29 18.70 8.86 4.73
C LEU A 29 18.16 9.98 3.85
N GLN A 30 16.87 9.95 3.48
CA GLN A 30 16.20 11.04 2.78
C GLN A 30 16.16 12.32 3.61
N ALA A 31 15.87 12.23 4.91
CA ALA A 31 15.84 13.36 5.84
C ALA A 31 17.22 14.03 6.02
N ARG A 32 18.30 13.31 5.72
CA ARG A 32 19.68 13.83 5.64
C ARG A 32 20.05 14.39 4.26
N GLY A 33 19.10 14.39 3.30
CA GLY A 33 19.27 14.99 1.96
C GLY A 33 19.76 14.03 0.88
N LEU A 34 19.82 12.71 1.13
CA LEU A 34 20.15 11.72 0.11
C LEU A 34 18.94 11.36 -0.75
N ARG A 35 19.19 11.04 -2.02
CA ARG A 35 18.17 10.53 -2.94
C ARG A 35 18.06 9.00 -2.77
N VAL A 36 16.98 8.55 -2.18
CA VAL A 36 16.80 7.14 -1.79
C VAL A 36 15.60 6.54 -2.50
N THR A 37 15.69 5.27 -2.85
CA THR A 37 14.56 4.45 -3.29
C THR A 37 14.62 3.06 -2.67
N ILE A 38 13.49 2.37 -2.68
CA ILE A 38 13.37 1.02 -2.13
C ILE A 38 12.93 0.06 -3.23
N GLN A 39 13.47 -1.17 -3.22
CA GLN A 39 13.04 -2.28 -4.06
C GLN A 39 12.49 -3.40 -3.19
N LYS A 40 11.43 -4.03 -3.64
CA LYS A 40 10.86 -5.25 -3.06
C LYS A 40 11.17 -6.46 -3.95
N PHE A 41 11.75 -7.50 -3.38
CA PHE A 41 11.98 -8.78 -4.04
C PHE A 41 11.16 -9.86 -3.36
N ASP A 42 10.10 -10.31 -4.05
CA ASP A 42 9.15 -11.29 -3.51
C ASP A 42 9.48 -12.71 -3.99
N PRO A 43 9.60 -13.69 -3.08
CA PRO A 43 10.04 -15.04 -3.44
C PRO A 43 8.95 -15.91 -4.08
N TYR A 44 7.70 -15.48 -4.14
CA TYR A 44 6.64 -16.26 -4.77
C TYR A 44 6.77 -16.31 -6.31
N ILE A 45 6.22 -17.39 -6.91
CA ILE A 45 6.32 -17.68 -8.35
C ILE A 45 5.29 -16.92 -9.19
N ASN A 46 4.32 -16.27 -8.60
CA ASN A 46 3.40 -15.41 -9.33
C ASN A 46 4.18 -14.29 -10.04
N ILE A 47 3.78 -13.95 -11.27
CA ILE A 47 4.39 -12.85 -12.01
C ILE A 47 4.12 -11.53 -11.31
N ASP A 48 2.90 -11.34 -10.82
CA ASP A 48 2.46 -10.21 -10.02
C ASP A 48 1.35 -10.64 -9.04
N PRO A 49 0.98 -9.82 -8.05
CA PRO A 49 -0.08 -10.14 -7.10
C PRO A 49 -1.49 -9.88 -7.61
N GLY A 50 -1.69 -9.46 -8.87
CA GLY A 50 -2.99 -9.02 -9.39
C GLY A 50 -4.10 -10.06 -9.33
N THR A 51 -3.75 -11.35 -9.32
CA THR A 51 -4.70 -12.47 -9.22
C THR A 51 -4.70 -13.14 -7.84
N LEU A 52 -3.88 -12.65 -6.90
CA LEU A 52 -3.81 -13.22 -5.56
C LEU A 52 -5.04 -12.86 -4.72
N ASN A 53 -5.38 -13.75 -3.79
CA ASN A 53 -6.48 -13.53 -2.87
C ASN A 53 -6.08 -12.48 -1.81
N PRO A 54 -6.84 -11.37 -1.66
CA PRO A 54 -6.54 -10.36 -0.64
C PRO A 54 -6.53 -10.89 0.80
N TYR A 55 -7.21 -11.99 1.10
CA TYR A 55 -7.13 -12.64 2.42
C TYR A 55 -5.79 -13.31 2.70
N GLU A 56 -4.98 -13.62 1.68
CA GLU A 56 -3.68 -14.26 1.85
C GLU A 56 -2.52 -13.26 1.75
N HIS A 57 -2.65 -12.24 0.90
CA HIS A 57 -1.56 -11.34 0.55
C HIS A 57 -1.83 -9.85 0.85
N GLY A 58 -3.01 -9.51 1.39
CA GLY A 58 -3.42 -8.12 1.57
C GLY A 58 -3.83 -7.45 0.25
N GLU A 59 -3.83 -6.12 0.24
CA GLU A 59 -4.20 -5.36 -0.96
C GLU A 59 -3.16 -5.50 -2.07
N CYS A 60 -3.63 -5.51 -3.31
CA CYS A 60 -2.77 -5.34 -4.47
C CYS A 60 -2.57 -3.85 -4.72
N TYR A 61 -1.35 -3.35 -4.48
CA TYR A 61 -1.00 -1.94 -4.65
C TYR A 61 -0.62 -1.65 -6.12
N VAL A 62 -1.04 -0.51 -6.66
CA VAL A 62 -0.77 -0.16 -8.06
C VAL A 62 0.08 1.11 -8.14
N THR A 63 1.17 1.05 -8.93
CA THR A 63 2.05 2.18 -9.21
C THR A 63 1.53 3.07 -10.33
N ASP A 64 2.08 4.28 -10.49
CA ASP A 64 1.68 5.21 -11.57
C ASP A 64 1.89 4.61 -12.96
N ASP A 65 2.94 3.82 -13.17
CA ASP A 65 3.25 3.15 -14.44
C ASP A 65 2.51 1.81 -14.63
N GLY A 66 1.52 1.51 -13.77
CA GLY A 66 0.60 0.38 -13.91
C GLY A 66 1.18 -0.97 -13.49
N ALA A 67 2.12 -1.01 -12.56
CA ALA A 67 2.51 -2.27 -11.94
C ALA A 67 1.51 -2.65 -10.84
N GLU A 68 1.03 -3.89 -10.87
CA GLU A 68 0.42 -4.54 -9.72
C GLU A 68 1.54 -5.08 -8.82
N THR A 69 1.53 -4.68 -7.54
CA THR A 69 2.63 -4.93 -6.61
C THR A 69 2.13 -5.34 -5.24
N ASP A 70 3.04 -5.84 -4.42
CA ASP A 70 2.79 -6.10 -3.01
C ASP A 70 2.47 -4.81 -2.24
N LEU A 71 1.70 -4.93 -1.16
CA LEU A 71 1.26 -3.82 -0.30
C LEU A 71 2.43 -3.01 0.32
N ASP A 72 3.61 -3.63 0.44
CA ASP A 72 4.80 -2.97 0.98
C ASP A 72 5.24 -1.75 0.16
N LEU A 73 4.99 -1.74 -1.17
CA LEU A 73 5.27 -0.56 -1.99
C LEU A 73 4.44 0.65 -1.55
N GLY A 74 3.23 0.43 -1.09
CA GLY A 74 2.41 1.48 -0.48
C GLY A 74 3.08 2.06 0.77
N HIS A 75 3.65 1.22 1.64
CA HIS A 75 4.42 1.71 2.78
C HIS A 75 5.62 2.55 2.35
N TYR A 76 6.38 2.10 1.34
CA TYR A 76 7.54 2.84 0.84
C TYR A 76 7.16 4.22 0.31
N GLU A 77 6.11 4.30 -0.51
CA GLU A 77 5.63 5.58 -1.03
C GLU A 77 5.13 6.50 0.10
N ARG A 78 4.40 5.97 1.07
CA ARG A 78 3.90 6.74 2.23
C ARG A 78 5.02 7.33 3.09
N PHE A 79 6.11 6.57 3.29
CA PHE A 79 7.25 7.03 4.07
C PHE A 79 8.10 8.06 3.32
N LEU A 80 8.34 7.84 2.03
CA LEU A 80 9.24 8.67 1.24
C LEU A 80 8.56 9.86 0.54
N GLY A 81 7.25 9.83 0.39
CA GLY A 81 6.52 10.84 -0.39
C GLY A 81 6.88 10.83 -1.88
N VAL A 82 7.37 9.70 -2.41
CA VAL A 82 7.79 9.55 -3.81
C VAL A 82 7.07 8.39 -4.48
N HIS A 83 6.87 8.48 -5.80
CA HIS A 83 6.22 7.42 -6.58
C HIS A 83 7.21 6.33 -6.97
N MET A 84 6.84 5.08 -6.72
CA MET A 84 7.56 3.90 -7.16
C MET A 84 7.15 3.49 -8.58
N THR A 85 7.93 2.62 -9.20
CA THR A 85 7.75 2.15 -10.57
C THR A 85 7.79 0.62 -10.65
N LYS A 86 7.52 0.06 -11.83
CA LYS A 86 7.68 -1.38 -12.13
C LYS A 86 9.05 -1.94 -11.75
N ALA A 87 10.09 -1.10 -11.76
CA ALA A 87 11.44 -1.51 -11.39
C ALA A 87 11.64 -1.71 -9.88
N ASN A 88 10.73 -1.20 -9.06
CA ASN A 88 10.78 -1.30 -7.60
C ASN A 88 10.17 -2.60 -7.05
N ASN A 89 9.45 -3.39 -7.87
CA ASN A 89 8.92 -4.68 -7.46
C ASN A 89 9.33 -5.81 -8.40
N VAL A 90 10.00 -6.80 -7.86
CA VAL A 90 10.51 -7.97 -8.58
C VAL A 90 10.04 -9.25 -7.88
N THR A 91 9.33 -10.11 -8.62
CA THR A 91 8.93 -11.44 -8.14
C THR A 91 9.84 -12.51 -8.72
N THR A 92 9.95 -13.65 -8.04
CA THR A 92 10.59 -14.85 -8.61
C THR A 92 9.98 -15.20 -9.97
N GLY A 93 8.65 -15.10 -10.11
CA GLY A 93 7.96 -15.35 -11.37
C GLY A 93 8.46 -14.47 -12.52
N LYS A 94 8.61 -13.16 -12.30
CA LYS A 94 9.17 -12.22 -13.30
C LYS A 94 10.60 -12.59 -13.70
N VAL A 95 11.43 -13.04 -12.75
CA VAL A 95 12.81 -13.44 -13.01
C VAL A 95 12.85 -14.70 -13.87
N TYR A 96 12.17 -15.76 -13.45
CA TYR A 96 12.12 -17.04 -14.18
C TYR A 96 11.49 -16.87 -15.55
N PHE A 97 10.38 -16.16 -15.67
CA PHE A 97 9.73 -15.88 -16.95
C PHE A 97 10.67 -15.18 -17.92
N THR A 98 11.45 -14.21 -17.45
CA THR A 98 12.45 -13.52 -18.28
C THR A 98 13.55 -14.48 -18.78
N VAL A 99 14.08 -15.32 -17.88
CA VAL A 99 15.16 -16.28 -18.24
C VAL A 99 14.64 -17.37 -19.19
N ILE A 100 13.42 -17.89 -18.93
CA ILE A 100 12.79 -18.91 -19.80
C ILE A 100 12.52 -18.33 -21.20
N ASN A 101 12.01 -17.11 -21.30
CA ASN A 101 11.79 -16.48 -22.60
C ASN A 101 13.08 -16.26 -23.36
N LYS A 102 14.15 -15.79 -22.71
CA LYS A 102 15.49 -15.67 -23.32
C LYS A 102 16.03 -17.02 -23.82
N GLU A 103 15.77 -18.10 -23.06
CA GLU A 103 16.14 -19.46 -23.51
C GLU A 103 15.38 -19.82 -24.78
N ARG A 104 14.04 -19.62 -24.81
CA ARG A 104 13.21 -19.92 -25.99
C ARG A 104 13.56 -19.06 -27.20
N GLU A 105 14.05 -17.86 -27.01
CA GLU A 105 14.55 -16.96 -28.05
C GLU A 105 15.98 -17.31 -28.52
N GLY A 106 16.63 -18.31 -27.89
CA GLY A 106 17.99 -18.75 -28.24
C GLY A 106 19.11 -17.84 -27.72
N ALA A 107 18.82 -16.94 -26.79
CA ALA A 107 19.82 -15.99 -26.27
C ALA A 107 21.02 -16.65 -25.58
N TYR A 108 20.88 -17.89 -25.12
CA TYR A 108 21.96 -18.64 -24.45
C TYR A 108 22.76 -19.56 -25.39
N LEU A 109 22.50 -19.51 -26.69
CA LEU A 109 23.27 -20.21 -27.71
C LEU A 109 23.46 -21.73 -27.46
N GLY A 110 22.41 -22.40 -26.97
CA GLY A 110 22.42 -23.85 -26.70
C GLY A 110 23.12 -24.26 -25.39
N LYS A 111 23.51 -23.31 -24.53
CA LYS A 111 24.05 -23.63 -23.21
C LYS A 111 22.95 -24.15 -22.27
N THR A 112 23.34 -25.04 -21.36
CA THR A 112 22.44 -25.45 -20.27
C THR A 112 22.15 -24.25 -19.36
N VAL A 113 20.87 -23.90 -19.22
CA VAL A 113 20.40 -22.80 -18.34
C VAL A 113 20.18 -23.34 -16.92
N GLN A 114 20.80 -22.71 -15.95
CA GLN A 114 20.80 -23.14 -14.54
C GLN A 114 20.45 -21.96 -13.61
N ILE A 115 20.14 -22.25 -12.35
CA ILE A 115 19.89 -21.20 -11.35
C ILE A 115 21.14 -20.31 -11.22
N ILE A 116 22.32 -20.93 -11.06
CA ILE A 116 23.60 -20.24 -11.12
C ILE A 116 24.25 -20.58 -12.46
N PRO A 117 24.61 -19.61 -13.33
CA PRO A 117 24.53 -18.17 -13.08
C PRO A 117 23.25 -17.48 -13.61
N HIS A 118 22.39 -18.13 -14.40
CA HIS A 118 21.43 -17.45 -15.26
C HIS A 118 20.30 -16.75 -14.48
N ILE A 119 19.74 -17.41 -13.46
CA ILE A 119 18.72 -16.80 -12.57
C ILE A 119 19.37 -15.77 -11.66
N THR A 120 20.53 -16.09 -11.06
CA THR A 120 21.23 -15.14 -10.17
C THR A 120 21.72 -13.90 -10.91
N ASP A 121 22.17 -14.02 -12.15
CA ASP A 121 22.56 -12.85 -12.97
C ASP A 121 21.36 -11.95 -13.31
N GLU A 122 20.20 -12.54 -13.61
CA GLU A 122 18.97 -11.75 -13.82
C GLU A 122 18.51 -11.06 -12.52
N ILE A 123 18.62 -11.72 -11.36
CA ILE A 123 18.34 -11.12 -10.06
C ILE A 123 19.29 -9.94 -9.80
N LYS A 124 20.61 -10.14 -9.93
CA LYS A 124 21.63 -9.09 -9.76
C LYS A 124 21.38 -7.91 -10.71
N ARG A 125 21.10 -8.21 -11.98
CA ARG A 125 20.76 -7.18 -12.97
C ARG A 125 19.61 -6.30 -12.52
N ARG A 126 18.56 -6.90 -11.93
CA ARG A 126 17.40 -6.15 -11.41
C ARG A 126 17.73 -5.38 -10.13
N MET A 127 18.50 -5.97 -9.22
CA MET A 127 18.97 -5.29 -7.98
C MET A 127 19.76 -4.02 -8.31
N LEU A 128 20.59 -4.08 -9.35
CA LEU A 128 21.44 -2.96 -9.76
C LEU A 128 20.76 -1.99 -10.76
N LEU A 129 19.56 -2.31 -11.26
CA LEU A 129 18.92 -1.58 -12.37
C LEU A 129 18.69 -0.11 -12.04
N LEU A 130 18.12 0.18 -10.87
CA LEU A 130 17.82 1.56 -10.47
C LEU A 130 19.08 2.38 -10.23
N GLY A 131 20.17 1.76 -9.76
CA GLY A 131 21.47 2.43 -9.56
C GLY A 131 22.10 2.92 -10.86
N LYS A 132 21.91 2.17 -11.96
CA LYS A 132 22.40 2.55 -13.29
C LYS A 132 21.76 3.82 -13.84
N SER A 133 20.63 4.24 -13.29
CA SER A 133 19.94 5.47 -13.68
C SER A 133 20.66 6.75 -13.23
N GLY A 134 21.54 6.67 -12.22
CA GLY A 134 22.19 7.83 -11.59
C GLY A 134 21.24 8.75 -10.81
N LYS A 135 19.98 8.35 -10.65
CA LYS A 135 18.95 9.15 -9.96
C LYS A 135 19.01 9.01 -8.44
N PHE A 136 19.61 7.94 -7.93
CA PHE A 136 19.61 7.58 -6.52
C PHE A 136 21.03 7.45 -5.97
N ASP A 137 21.22 7.95 -4.77
CA ASP A 137 22.46 7.81 -4.02
C ASP A 137 22.50 6.50 -3.25
N VAL A 138 21.33 6.08 -2.72
CA VAL A 138 21.17 4.81 -2.00
C VAL A 138 19.94 4.05 -2.50
N ILE A 139 20.10 2.74 -2.71
CA ILE A 139 19.01 1.81 -3.03
C ILE A 139 18.91 0.80 -1.89
N ILE A 140 17.73 0.69 -1.29
CA ILE A 140 17.45 -0.30 -0.26
C ILE A 140 16.63 -1.41 -0.90
N THR A 141 17.13 -2.64 -0.84
CA THR A 141 16.45 -3.82 -1.37
C THR A 141 15.94 -4.68 -0.23
N GLU A 142 14.62 -4.74 -0.06
CA GLU A 142 14.00 -5.68 0.85
C GLU A 142 13.79 -7.02 0.17
N VAL A 143 14.30 -8.09 0.79
CA VAL A 143 14.07 -9.47 0.36
C VAL A 143 12.92 -10.06 1.15
N GLY A 144 11.85 -10.40 0.45
CA GLY A 144 10.67 -11.06 1.01
C GLY A 144 10.96 -12.48 1.50
N GLY A 145 10.01 -13.05 2.23
CA GLY A 145 10.16 -14.36 2.85
C GLY A 145 11.05 -14.37 4.08
N THR A 146 11.39 -15.56 4.53
CA THR A 146 12.19 -15.82 5.74
C THR A 146 13.49 -16.51 5.34
N VAL A 147 14.62 -16.08 5.92
CA VAL A 147 15.90 -16.75 5.70
C VAL A 147 15.80 -18.20 6.18
N GLY A 148 16.09 -19.13 5.28
CA GLY A 148 15.89 -20.58 5.45
C GLY A 148 14.80 -21.14 4.56
N ASP A 149 13.90 -20.31 4.05
CA ASP A 149 12.90 -20.73 3.07
C ASP A 149 13.59 -21.04 1.72
N MET A 150 13.15 -22.09 1.07
CA MET A 150 13.72 -22.54 -0.21
C MET A 150 13.55 -21.48 -1.31
N GLU A 151 12.43 -20.79 -1.31
CA GLU A 151 12.06 -19.77 -2.28
C GLU A 151 12.99 -18.55 -2.25
N SER A 152 13.58 -18.25 -1.09
CA SER A 152 14.48 -17.10 -0.90
C SER A 152 15.93 -17.38 -1.30
N GLN A 153 16.32 -18.66 -1.48
CA GLN A 153 17.71 -19.05 -1.72
C GLN A 153 18.35 -18.38 -2.94
N PRO A 154 17.69 -18.26 -4.12
CA PRO A 154 18.29 -17.59 -5.26
C PRO A 154 18.60 -16.11 -5.02
N PHE A 155 17.79 -15.43 -4.21
CA PHE A 155 18.03 -14.03 -3.83
C PHE A 155 19.21 -13.90 -2.89
N LEU A 156 19.32 -14.76 -1.87
CA LEU A 156 20.46 -14.78 -0.96
C LEU A 156 21.77 -15.10 -1.70
N GLU A 157 21.73 -16.04 -2.64
CA GLU A 157 22.88 -16.36 -3.49
C GLU A 157 23.28 -15.15 -4.36
N ALA A 158 22.33 -14.42 -4.92
CA ALA A 158 22.61 -13.20 -5.67
C ALA A 158 23.26 -12.11 -4.80
N ILE A 159 22.78 -11.92 -3.56
CA ILE A 159 23.38 -10.99 -2.59
C ILE A 159 24.81 -11.42 -2.25
N ARG A 160 25.02 -12.71 -1.97
CA ARG A 160 26.35 -13.27 -1.72
C ARG A 160 27.32 -12.96 -2.85
N GLN A 161 26.87 -13.13 -4.11
CA GLN A 161 27.69 -12.79 -5.28
C GLN A 161 27.99 -11.29 -5.35
N LEU A 162 26.98 -10.42 -5.10
CA LEU A 162 27.18 -8.98 -5.10
C LEU A 162 28.15 -8.50 -4.01
N GLN A 163 28.19 -9.15 -2.85
CA GLN A 163 29.18 -8.85 -1.80
C GLN A 163 30.63 -9.06 -2.25
N TRP A 164 30.85 -9.90 -3.28
CA TRP A 164 32.15 -10.11 -3.90
C TRP A 164 32.41 -9.27 -5.15
N GLU A 165 31.35 -8.89 -5.86
CA GLU A 165 31.45 -8.15 -7.12
C GLU A 165 31.52 -6.63 -6.89
N LEU A 166 30.96 -6.12 -5.80
CA LEU A 166 30.98 -4.71 -5.46
C LEU A 166 32.04 -4.40 -4.39
N PRO A 167 32.56 -3.16 -4.33
CA PRO A 167 33.39 -2.72 -3.22
C PRO A 167 32.62 -2.88 -1.89
N GLU A 168 33.34 -3.24 -0.82
CA GLU A 168 32.77 -3.45 0.53
C GLU A 168 31.99 -2.21 1.00
N GLU A 169 32.51 -1.02 0.73
CA GLU A 169 31.91 0.26 1.07
C GLU A 169 30.70 0.65 0.19
N ASP A 170 30.34 -0.14 -0.80
CA ASP A 170 29.17 0.11 -1.68
C ASP A 170 27.97 -0.78 -1.35
N LEU A 171 28.12 -1.77 -0.44
CA LEU A 171 27.06 -2.71 -0.09
C LEU A 171 26.99 -2.94 1.42
N ALA A 172 25.83 -2.76 2.01
CA ALA A 172 25.53 -3.09 3.41
C ALA A 172 24.40 -4.10 3.53
N SER A 173 24.45 -4.95 4.56
CA SER A 173 23.43 -5.97 4.84
C SER A 173 22.83 -5.78 6.23
N ILE A 174 21.50 -5.68 6.29
CA ILE A 174 20.73 -5.58 7.54
C ILE A 174 19.90 -6.85 7.68
N HIS A 175 19.94 -7.45 8.87
CA HIS A 175 19.12 -8.62 9.16
C HIS A 175 18.14 -8.34 10.29
N LEU A 176 16.84 -8.42 9.98
CA LEU A 176 15.77 -8.29 10.96
C LEU A 176 15.44 -9.66 11.55
N THR A 177 15.37 -9.74 12.87
CA THR A 177 15.12 -10.97 13.60
C THR A 177 14.24 -10.73 14.83
N LEU A 178 13.90 -11.77 15.57
CA LEU A 178 13.02 -11.73 16.73
C LEU A 178 13.77 -12.14 18.01
N VAL A 179 13.66 -11.31 19.05
CA VAL A 179 14.03 -11.62 20.43
C VAL A 179 12.76 -11.69 21.27
N PRO A 180 12.10 -12.87 21.35
CA PRO A 180 10.83 -13.00 22.05
C PRO A 180 10.99 -12.89 23.56
N TYR A 181 10.00 -12.28 24.22
CA TYR A 181 9.85 -12.28 25.65
C TYR A 181 8.98 -13.46 26.10
N LEU A 182 9.57 -14.40 26.83
CA LEU A 182 8.83 -15.52 27.39
C LEU A 182 8.19 -15.14 28.73
N ARG A 183 6.89 -14.89 28.73
CA ARG A 183 6.15 -14.42 29.92
C ARG A 183 6.28 -15.35 31.12
N ALA A 184 6.27 -16.65 30.90
CA ALA A 184 6.42 -17.66 31.98
C ALA A 184 7.81 -17.62 32.65
N ALA A 185 8.86 -17.45 31.85
CA ALA A 185 10.24 -17.36 32.33
C ALA A 185 10.66 -15.93 32.69
N LYS A 186 9.85 -14.91 32.35
CA LYS A 186 10.13 -13.49 32.54
C LYS A 186 11.47 -13.05 31.96
N GLU A 187 11.84 -13.58 30.79
CA GLU A 187 13.14 -13.29 30.16
C GLU A 187 13.05 -13.19 28.63
N LEU A 188 13.98 -12.45 28.05
CA LEU A 188 14.20 -12.37 26.61
C LEU A 188 15.06 -13.54 26.14
N LYS A 189 14.69 -14.16 25.01
CA LYS A 189 15.39 -15.31 24.42
C LYS A 189 16.10 -14.93 23.12
N THR A 190 17.42 -15.06 23.11
CA THR A 190 18.27 -14.72 21.95
C THR A 190 18.49 -15.89 20.99
N LYS A 191 18.07 -17.11 21.32
CA LYS A 191 18.29 -18.29 20.48
C LYS A 191 17.65 -18.18 19.09
N PRO A 192 16.40 -17.71 18.92
CA PRO A 192 15.82 -17.52 17.58
C PRO A 192 16.67 -16.61 16.69
N THR A 193 17.14 -15.50 17.23
CA THR A 193 18.07 -14.56 16.55
C THR A 193 19.37 -15.27 16.13
N GLN A 194 20.00 -16.01 17.04
CA GLN A 194 21.27 -16.73 16.76
C GLN A 194 21.09 -17.74 15.61
N HIS A 195 20.00 -18.52 15.61
CA HIS A 195 19.72 -19.48 14.56
C HIS A 195 19.42 -18.80 13.22
N SER A 196 18.66 -17.71 13.24
CA SER A 196 18.33 -16.96 12.03
C SER A 196 19.58 -16.41 11.36
N VAL A 197 20.47 -15.75 12.14
CA VAL A 197 21.75 -15.22 11.62
C VAL A 197 22.67 -16.35 11.16
N GLN A 198 22.72 -17.47 11.88
CA GLN A 198 23.49 -18.64 11.46
C GLN A 198 23.04 -19.17 10.09
N MET A 199 21.73 -19.25 9.85
CA MET A 199 21.19 -19.66 8.53
C MET A 199 21.56 -18.67 7.43
N LEU A 200 21.51 -17.36 7.70
CA LEU A 200 21.94 -16.33 6.76
C LEU A 200 23.44 -16.49 6.42
N GLN A 201 24.26 -16.70 7.43
CA GLN A 201 25.72 -16.93 7.26
C GLN A 201 26.02 -18.24 6.51
N GLN A 202 25.22 -19.29 6.71
CA GLN A 202 25.33 -20.52 5.93
C GLN A 202 25.03 -20.30 4.44
N ALA A 203 24.14 -19.34 4.11
CA ALA A 203 23.93 -18.91 2.73
C ALA A 203 25.06 -17.98 2.22
N GLY A 204 26.07 -17.70 3.03
CA GLY A 204 27.23 -16.89 2.68
C GLY A 204 27.01 -15.37 2.78
N VAL A 205 25.92 -14.93 3.39
CA VAL A 205 25.62 -13.50 3.63
C VAL A 205 25.92 -13.15 5.07
N HIS A 206 26.75 -12.12 5.29
CA HIS A 206 27.10 -11.62 6.59
C HIS A 206 26.37 -10.31 6.86
N PRO A 207 25.58 -10.17 7.96
CA PRO A 207 24.93 -8.93 8.28
C PRO A 207 25.92 -7.92 8.89
N ASP A 208 25.81 -6.65 8.48
CA ASP A 208 26.52 -5.53 9.10
C ASP A 208 25.78 -5.00 10.32
N VAL A 209 24.43 -5.05 10.26
CA VAL A 209 23.55 -4.61 11.35
C VAL A 209 22.47 -5.66 11.60
N ILE A 210 22.22 -5.94 12.88
CA ILE A 210 21.10 -6.80 13.32
C ILE A 210 20.05 -5.93 14.00
N VAL A 211 18.84 -5.95 13.44
CA VAL A 211 17.65 -5.31 14.02
C VAL A 211 16.85 -6.37 14.77
N CYS A 212 16.75 -6.24 16.08
CA CYS A 212 16.02 -7.17 16.93
C CYS A 212 14.61 -6.66 17.20
N ARG A 213 13.60 -7.29 16.59
CA ARG A 213 12.20 -7.06 16.98
C ARG A 213 11.98 -7.62 18.38
N THR A 214 11.40 -6.84 19.28
CA THR A 214 11.23 -7.23 20.69
C THR A 214 10.10 -6.46 21.37
N GLU A 215 9.45 -7.08 22.36
CA GLU A 215 8.43 -6.44 23.22
C GLU A 215 9.05 -5.61 24.37
N LYS A 216 10.30 -5.86 24.69
CA LYS A 216 11.02 -5.25 25.83
C LYS A 216 12.38 -4.73 25.40
N GLU A 217 12.88 -3.71 26.08
CA GLU A 217 14.20 -3.17 25.85
C GLU A 217 15.31 -4.23 26.00
N LEU A 218 16.25 -4.20 25.07
CA LEU A 218 17.44 -5.05 25.12
C LEU A 218 18.46 -4.46 26.07
N THR A 219 18.80 -5.21 27.12
CA THR A 219 19.89 -4.81 27.99
C THR A 219 21.24 -4.85 27.27
N PRO A 220 22.25 -4.08 27.73
CA PRO A 220 23.61 -4.13 27.16
C PRO A 220 24.20 -5.56 27.10
N ASP A 221 23.88 -6.41 28.10
CA ASP A 221 24.35 -7.80 28.14
C ASP A 221 23.71 -8.64 27.04
N ILE A 222 22.41 -8.44 26.75
CA ILE A 222 21.73 -9.11 25.65
C ILE A 222 22.30 -8.66 24.31
N ARG A 223 22.52 -7.37 24.11
CA ARG A 223 23.15 -6.84 22.89
C ARG A 223 24.53 -7.43 22.67
N ARG A 224 25.39 -7.46 23.71
CA ARG A 224 26.72 -8.08 23.64
C ARG A 224 26.64 -9.57 23.31
N LYS A 225 25.70 -10.28 23.93
CA LYS A 225 25.49 -11.71 23.68
C LYS A 225 25.09 -11.97 22.22
N VAL A 226 24.11 -11.22 21.68
CA VAL A 226 23.70 -11.33 20.27
C VAL A 226 24.89 -11.01 19.37
N ALA A 227 25.59 -9.91 19.60
CA ALA A 227 26.76 -9.51 18.82
C ALA A 227 27.83 -10.60 18.74
N LEU A 228 28.17 -11.21 19.89
CA LEU A 228 29.16 -12.28 19.96
C LEU A 228 28.77 -13.51 19.13
N PHE A 229 27.50 -13.97 19.28
CA PHE A 229 27.03 -15.17 18.58
C PHE A 229 26.74 -14.95 17.09
N CYS A 230 26.56 -13.70 16.68
CA CYS A 230 26.18 -13.33 15.31
C CYS A 230 27.34 -12.68 14.52
N ASN A 231 28.53 -12.57 15.12
CA ASN A 231 29.73 -11.98 14.49
C ASN A 231 29.54 -10.54 13.99
N VAL A 232 28.86 -9.71 14.78
CA VAL A 232 28.72 -8.28 14.52
C VAL A 232 29.30 -7.47 15.67
N LYS A 233 29.59 -6.19 15.44
CA LYS A 233 30.04 -5.28 16.51
C LYS A 233 28.91 -5.09 17.54
N PRO A 234 29.20 -4.96 18.86
CA PRO A 234 28.13 -4.78 19.86
C PRO A 234 27.21 -3.59 19.59
N GLY A 235 27.73 -2.49 19.06
CA GLY A 235 26.95 -1.31 18.68
C GLY A 235 26.07 -1.51 17.45
N HIS A 236 26.23 -2.60 16.69
CA HIS A 236 25.46 -2.92 15.49
C HIS A 236 24.30 -3.89 15.78
N VAL A 237 23.97 -4.12 17.04
CA VAL A 237 22.77 -4.83 17.48
C VAL A 237 21.81 -3.80 18.05
N ILE A 238 20.77 -3.49 17.30
CA ILE A 238 19.76 -2.49 17.64
C ILE A 238 18.40 -3.14 17.87
N GLN A 239 17.52 -2.44 18.56
CA GLN A 239 16.17 -2.93 18.87
C GLN A 239 15.12 -2.20 18.03
N SER A 240 14.05 -2.92 17.71
CA SER A 240 12.82 -2.38 17.18
C SER A 240 11.68 -2.80 18.10
N ILE A 241 11.26 -1.89 18.98
CA ILE A 241 10.13 -2.09 19.90
C ILE A 241 8.84 -1.63 19.22
N ASP A 242 7.71 -2.19 19.66
CA ASP A 242 6.38 -1.77 19.19
C ASP A 242 6.18 -0.27 19.38
N ALA A 243 5.81 0.41 18.31
CA ALA A 243 5.49 1.84 18.31
C ALA A 243 3.98 2.04 18.15
N PRO A 244 3.40 3.11 18.74
CA PRO A 244 1.98 3.43 18.58
C PRO A 244 1.57 3.68 17.13
N SER A 245 2.50 4.14 16.31
CA SER A 245 2.35 4.33 14.86
C SER A 245 3.61 3.89 14.13
N ILE A 246 3.44 3.29 12.94
CA ILE A 246 4.57 2.94 12.06
C ILE A 246 5.40 4.17 11.67
N TYR A 247 4.78 5.33 11.58
CA TYR A 247 5.45 6.61 11.24
C TYR A 247 6.37 7.15 12.34
N GLN A 248 6.33 6.58 13.54
CA GLN A 248 7.30 6.89 14.60
C GLN A 248 8.58 6.05 14.50
N VAL A 249 8.54 4.92 13.79
CA VAL A 249 9.67 3.99 13.71
C VAL A 249 10.95 4.65 13.16
N PRO A 250 10.92 5.55 12.15
CA PRO A 250 12.13 6.24 11.71
C PRO A 250 12.88 6.95 12.85
N MET A 251 12.18 7.70 13.70
CA MET A 251 12.78 8.38 14.84
C MET A 251 13.28 7.42 15.93
N ASN A 252 12.65 6.26 16.07
CA ASN A 252 13.15 5.23 16.98
C ASN A 252 14.45 4.60 16.44
N MET A 253 14.55 4.41 15.12
CA MET A 253 15.76 3.89 14.48
C MET A 253 16.89 4.91 14.46
N GLU A 254 16.61 6.21 14.36
CA GLU A 254 17.56 7.29 14.56
C GLU A 254 18.22 7.20 15.95
N ARG A 255 17.39 7.09 17.01
CA ARG A 255 17.89 6.95 18.38
C ARG A 255 18.77 5.71 18.60
N GLU A 256 18.53 4.66 17.83
CA GLU A 256 19.38 3.46 17.81
C GLU A 256 20.62 3.63 16.90
N GLY A 257 20.74 4.73 16.15
CA GLY A 257 21.88 5.06 15.30
C GLY A 257 21.94 4.27 13.99
N LEU A 258 20.81 3.78 13.48
CA LEU A 258 20.77 2.94 12.27
C LEU A 258 21.35 3.65 11.05
N ASP A 259 20.99 4.90 10.83
CA ASP A 259 21.47 5.71 9.72
C ASP A 259 22.97 6.00 9.82
N GLU A 260 23.46 6.34 11.01
CA GLU A 260 24.90 6.58 11.25
C GLU A 260 25.75 5.33 10.99
N MET A 261 25.26 4.14 11.40
CA MET A 261 25.95 2.88 11.12
C MET A 261 26.09 2.65 9.61
N ILE A 262 25.03 2.88 8.84
CA ILE A 262 25.02 2.70 7.39
C ILE A 262 25.86 3.77 6.70
N LEU A 263 25.77 5.03 7.12
CA LEU A 263 26.59 6.12 6.57
C LEU A 263 28.08 5.91 6.83
N ASN A 264 28.43 5.48 8.03
CA ASN A 264 29.81 5.13 8.39
C ASN A 264 30.36 3.96 7.57
N HIS A 265 29.53 2.92 7.34
CA HIS A 265 29.88 1.79 6.46
C HIS A 265 30.17 2.26 5.03
N PHE A 266 29.37 3.18 4.51
CA PHE A 266 29.52 3.76 3.17
C PHE A 266 30.58 4.86 3.06
N HIS A 267 31.21 5.24 4.15
CA HIS A 267 32.15 6.38 4.23
C HIS A 267 31.53 7.69 3.73
N ILE A 268 30.24 7.90 4.02
CA ILE A 268 29.53 9.13 3.71
C ILE A 268 29.57 10.04 4.95
N GLU A 269 30.26 11.15 4.82
CA GLU A 269 30.47 12.11 5.91
C GLU A 269 29.82 13.46 5.59
N ASN A 270 29.75 14.33 6.61
CA ASN A 270 29.33 15.72 6.49
C ASN A 270 27.90 15.93 5.99
N LEU A 271 26.98 14.98 6.28
CA LEU A 271 25.55 15.18 6.06
C LEU A 271 24.91 15.92 7.25
N PRO A 272 23.82 16.68 7.00
CA PRO A 272 23.07 17.31 8.10
C PRO A 272 22.39 16.25 8.97
N GLU A 273 21.99 16.65 10.18
CA GLU A 273 21.09 15.85 11.01
C GLU A 273 19.74 15.64 10.29
N PRO A 274 19.05 14.53 10.56
CA PRO A 274 17.76 14.24 9.91
C PRO A 274 16.73 15.32 10.25
N ASN A 275 16.04 15.83 9.24
CA ASN A 275 14.94 16.78 9.43
C ASN A 275 13.59 16.06 9.42
N PHE A 276 12.96 15.95 10.58
CA PHE A 276 11.65 15.34 10.78
C PHE A 276 10.52 16.33 11.11
N THR A 277 10.71 17.62 10.87
CA THR A 277 9.75 18.66 11.29
C THR A 277 8.31 18.37 10.80
N GLU A 278 8.14 17.99 9.53
CA GLU A 278 6.82 17.69 8.98
C GLU A 278 6.23 16.39 9.55
N LEU A 279 7.04 15.33 9.63
CA LEU A 279 6.63 14.05 10.20
C LEU A 279 6.28 14.18 11.68
N GLN A 280 7.03 14.98 12.44
CA GLN A 280 6.74 15.25 13.85
C GLN A 280 5.43 16.01 14.00
N GLY A 281 5.20 17.04 13.19
CA GLY A 281 3.92 17.77 13.19
C GLY A 281 2.72 16.88 12.84
N PHE A 282 2.90 15.91 11.95
CA PHE A 282 1.89 14.89 11.67
C PHE A 282 1.62 14.00 12.90
N LEU A 283 2.68 13.48 13.55
CA LEU A 283 2.55 12.62 14.73
C LEU A 283 1.91 13.35 15.91
N ASP A 284 2.25 14.62 16.10
CA ASP A 284 1.65 15.44 17.17
C ASP A 284 0.12 15.55 16.99
N ARG A 285 -0.35 15.80 15.77
CA ARG A 285 -1.79 15.82 15.47
C ARG A 285 -2.44 14.43 15.57
N LEU A 286 -1.73 13.38 15.19
CA LEU A 286 -2.21 12.00 15.27
C LEU A 286 -2.40 11.55 16.73
N TYR A 287 -1.48 11.93 17.61
CA TYR A 287 -1.50 11.51 19.03
C TYR A 287 -2.37 12.40 19.92
N HIS A 288 -2.65 13.62 19.48
CA HIS A 288 -3.44 14.58 20.23
C HIS A 288 -4.64 15.10 19.40
N PRO A 289 -5.52 14.19 18.91
CA PRO A 289 -6.70 14.61 18.18
C PRO A 289 -7.64 15.39 19.08
N LYS A 290 -8.29 16.42 18.53
CA LYS A 290 -9.29 17.25 19.24
C LYS A 290 -10.71 16.72 19.04
N HIS A 291 -10.93 16.04 17.92
CA HIS A 291 -12.24 15.59 17.47
C HIS A 291 -12.27 14.08 17.26
N GLN A 292 -13.47 13.52 17.11
CA GLN A 292 -13.66 12.12 16.75
C GLN A 292 -14.88 11.91 15.86
N VAL A 293 -14.79 10.92 14.98
CA VAL A 293 -15.90 10.46 14.13
C VAL A 293 -15.89 8.94 14.00
N ASP A 294 -17.06 8.37 13.71
CA ASP A 294 -17.28 6.95 13.46
C ASP A 294 -17.66 6.73 11.99
N ILE A 295 -16.81 6.04 11.22
CA ILE A 295 -16.99 5.82 9.78
C ILE A 295 -17.20 4.33 9.49
N ALA A 296 -18.28 4.00 8.76
CA ALA A 296 -18.49 2.67 8.24
C ALA A 296 -17.63 2.41 7.00
N LEU A 297 -16.83 1.35 7.04
CA LEU A 297 -16.16 0.76 5.87
C LEU A 297 -16.91 -0.49 5.44
N VAL A 298 -17.72 -0.38 4.39
CA VAL A 298 -18.51 -1.50 3.85
C VAL A 298 -17.74 -2.19 2.74
N GLY A 299 -17.31 -3.42 2.98
CA GLY A 299 -16.41 -4.15 2.08
C GLY A 299 -16.62 -5.65 2.06
N LYS A 300 -15.85 -6.34 1.19
CA LYS A 300 -15.88 -7.80 1.03
C LYS A 300 -14.80 -8.53 1.86
N TYR A 301 -13.70 -7.85 2.19
CA TYR A 301 -12.48 -8.44 2.77
C TYR A 301 -12.15 -7.83 4.14
N VAL A 302 -13.18 -7.47 4.89
CA VAL A 302 -13.04 -6.67 6.13
C VAL A 302 -12.44 -7.44 7.31
N GLU A 303 -12.36 -8.76 7.24
CA GLU A 303 -11.75 -9.61 8.28
C GLU A 303 -10.22 -9.46 8.32
N LEU A 304 -9.59 -9.07 7.20
CA LEU A 304 -8.16 -8.82 7.10
C LEU A 304 -7.93 -7.32 6.85
N GLN A 305 -7.35 -6.63 7.81
CA GLN A 305 -7.07 -5.18 7.71
C GLN A 305 -6.16 -4.85 6.52
N ASP A 306 -5.21 -5.72 6.21
CA ASP A 306 -4.27 -5.52 5.11
C ASP A 306 -4.94 -5.56 3.73
N ALA A 307 -6.17 -6.09 3.61
CA ALA A 307 -6.94 -6.04 2.35
C ALA A 307 -7.39 -4.62 1.96
N TYR A 308 -7.45 -3.70 2.93
CA TYR A 308 -7.83 -2.29 2.75
C TYR A 308 -6.79 -1.34 3.34
N LYS A 309 -5.52 -1.74 3.34
CA LYS A 309 -4.43 -1.05 4.03
C LYS A 309 -4.32 0.41 3.63
N SER A 310 -4.32 0.71 2.34
CA SER A 310 -4.21 2.09 1.84
C SER A 310 -5.41 2.97 2.21
N ILE A 311 -6.62 2.41 2.25
CA ILE A 311 -7.81 3.12 2.73
C ILE A 311 -7.68 3.46 4.23
N LEU A 312 -7.27 2.48 5.05
CA LEU A 312 -7.08 2.69 6.49
C LEU A 312 -5.99 3.71 6.77
N GLU A 313 -4.86 3.65 6.06
CA GLU A 313 -3.79 4.65 6.16
C GLU A 313 -4.27 6.03 5.69
N SER A 314 -5.09 6.13 4.63
CA SER A 314 -5.67 7.40 4.19
C SER A 314 -6.57 8.03 5.26
N PHE A 315 -7.30 7.22 6.03
CA PHE A 315 -8.05 7.72 7.19
C PHE A 315 -7.15 8.21 8.32
N VAL A 316 -6.00 7.54 8.57
CA VAL A 316 -5.00 8.02 9.54
C VAL A 316 -4.46 9.39 9.11
N HIS A 317 -4.11 9.56 7.83
CA HIS A 317 -3.58 10.82 7.29
C HIS A 317 -4.64 11.94 7.32
N ALA A 318 -5.87 11.63 6.85
CA ALA A 318 -6.98 12.59 6.84
C ALA A 318 -7.44 12.96 8.25
N GLY A 319 -7.41 11.99 9.16
CA GLY A 319 -7.69 12.22 10.59
C GLY A 319 -6.70 13.21 11.20
N ALA A 320 -5.40 12.98 11.02
CA ALA A 320 -4.36 13.89 11.49
C ALA A 320 -4.50 15.30 10.86
N ALA A 321 -4.85 15.39 9.56
CA ALA A 321 -5.06 16.67 8.89
C ALA A 321 -6.25 17.46 9.46
N ASN A 322 -7.29 16.78 9.97
CA ASN A 322 -8.45 17.38 10.60
C ASN A 322 -8.35 17.43 12.14
N GLU A 323 -7.22 17.08 12.73
CA GLU A 323 -7.05 16.89 14.18
C GLU A 323 -8.15 15.98 14.78
N CYS A 324 -8.56 14.97 14.02
CA CYS A 324 -9.70 14.10 14.29
C CYS A 324 -9.28 12.64 14.40
N LYS A 325 -9.70 11.97 15.46
CA LYS A 325 -9.61 10.52 15.58
C LYS A 325 -10.71 9.89 14.72
N VAL A 326 -10.32 9.17 13.69
CA VAL A 326 -11.24 8.42 12.84
C VAL A 326 -11.35 6.99 13.35
N ASN A 327 -12.51 6.64 13.91
CA ASN A 327 -12.83 5.26 14.29
C ASN A 327 -13.45 4.57 13.07
N VAL A 328 -12.70 3.66 12.42
CA VAL A 328 -13.21 2.91 11.28
C VAL A 328 -13.85 1.62 11.75
N HIS A 329 -15.15 1.48 11.48
CA HIS A 329 -15.94 0.27 11.75
C HIS A 329 -16.13 -0.51 10.45
N THR A 330 -15.64 -1.74 10.42
CA THR A 330 -15.69 -2.57 9.23
C THR A 330 -16.93 -3.44 9.20
N PHE A 331 -17.63 -3.44 8.06
CA PHE A 331 -18.86 -4.20 7.86
C PHE A 331 -18.74 -5.09 6.63
N GLN A 332 -18.94 -6.40 6.83
CA GLN A 332 -19.01 -7.36 5.74
C GLN A 332 -20.28 -7.12 4.92
N SER A 333 -20.12 -6.73 3.67
CA SER A 333 -21.25 -6.37 2.81
C SER A 333 -22.24 -7.50 2.56
N GLU A 334 -21.82 -8.78 2.67
CA GLU A 334 -22.71 -9.94 2.57
C GLU A 334 -23.78 -10.01 3.66
N PHE A 335 -23.54 -9.38 4.80
CA PHE A 335 -24.44 -9.41 5.95
C PHE A 335 -25.28 -8.14 6.09
N ILE A 336 -25.22 -7.24 5.09
CA ILE A 336 -26.05 -6.04 5.03
C ILE A 336 -27.14 -6.26 3.97
N ASP A 337 -28.35 -5.85 4.31
CA ASP A 337 -29.50 -5.79 3.40
C ASP A 337 -30.46 -4.66 3.82
N ALA A 338 -31.49 -4.40 3.01
CA ALA A 338 -32.46 -3.34 3.27
C ALA A 338 -33.21 -3.48 4.62
N SER A 339 -33.29 -4.69 5.18
CA SER A 339 -33.98 -4.92 6.47
C SER A 339 -33.14 -4.61 7.70
N ASN A 340 -31.81 -4.59 7.57
CA ASN A 340 -30.89 -4.46 8.71
C ASN A 340 -29.87 -3.32 8.58
N VAL A 341 -29.84 -2.61 7.45
CA VAL A 341 -28.83 -1.56 7.17
C VAL A 341 -28.86 -0.45 8.22
N GLU A 342 -30.05 0.03 8.60
CA GLU A 342 -30.21 1.08 9.62
C GLU A 342 -29.66 0.62 10.99
N GLU A 343 -29.97 -0.60 11.42
CA GLU A 343 -29.47 -1.15 12.68
C GLU A 343 -27.95 -1.23 12.69
N LYS A 344 -27.35 -1.66 11.56
CA LYS A 344 -25.91 -1.90 11.47
C LYS A 344 -25.09 -0.63 11.32
N ILE A 345 -25.47 0.26 10.40
CA ILE A 345 -24.66 1.41 10.05
C ILE A 345 -25.32 2.77 10.27
N GLY A 346 -26.56 2.81 10.76
CA GLY A 346 -27.31 4.07 11.00
C GLY A 346 -26.68 4.98 12.07
N ASN A 347 -25.83 4.46 12.93
CA ASN A 347 -25.12 5.23 13.93
C ASN A 347 -23.80 5.84 13.43
N MET A 348 -23.38 5.54 12.20
CA MET A 348 -22.13 6.04 11.64
C MET A 348 -22.27 7.49 11.17
N ASP A 349 -21.16 8.22 11.21
CA ASP A 349 -21.10 9.62 10.79
C ASP A 349 -20.83 9.77 9.29
N ALA A 350 -20.33 8.71 8.66
CA ALA A 350 -20.12 8.62 7.22
C ALA A 350 -20.02 7.15 6.78
N ILE A 351 -20.25 6.89 5.49
CA ILE A 351 -20.22 5.55 4.90
C ILE A 351 -19.27 5.54 3.71
N LEU A 352 -18.21 4.73 3.78
CA LEU A 352 -17.34 4.42 2.65
C LEU A 352 -17.65 3.03 2.12
N VAL A 353 -17.95 2.92 0.81
CA VAL A 353 -18.09 1.64 0.12
C VAL A 353 -16.81 1.32 -0.63
N ALA A 354 -16.13 0.27 -0.14
CA ALA A 354 -14.80 -0.12 -0.58
C ALA A 354 -14.76 -0.77 -1.97
N PRO A 355 -13.58 -0.74 -2.64
CA PRO A 355 -13.36 -1.48 -3.88
C PRO A 355 -13.48 -3.00 -3.69
N GLY A 356 -13.41 -3.75 -4.80
CA GLY A 356 -13.43 -5.21 -4.81
C GLY A 356 -13.84 -5.75 -6.18
N PHE A 357 -13.83 -7.08 -6.34
CA PHE A 357 -14.19 -7.79 -7.57
C PHE A 357 -15.22 -8.89 -7.32
N GLY A 358 -15.99 -9.29 -8.36
CA GLY A 358 -16.94 -10.40 -8.33
C GLY A 358 -18.25 -10.10 -7.60
N GLU A 359 -19.13 -11.08 -7.56
CA GLU A 359 -20.56 -10.96 -7.21
C GLU A 359 -20.86 -10.82 -5.72
N ARG A 360 -19.98 -11.32 -4.86
CA ARG A 360 -20.21 -11.45 -3.42
C ARG A 360 -20.46 -10.09 -2.76
N GLY A 361 -21.57 -9.97 -2.01
CA GLY A 361 -21.92 -8.82 -1.18
C GLY A 361 -22.27 -7.53 -1.95
N LEU A 362 -22.64 -7.60 -3.23
CA LEU A 362 -23.01 -6.41 -4.01
C LEU A 362 -24.30 -5.78 -3.51
N GLU A 363 -25.33 -6.58 -3.23
CA GLU A 363 -26.63 -6.06 -2.77
C GLU A 363 -26.51 -5.34 -1.41
N GLY A 364 -25.64 -5.82 -0.51
CA GLY A 364 -25.38 -5.13 0.73
C GLY A 364 -24.65 -3.79 0.55
N LYS A 365 -23.78 -3.68 -0.47
CA LYS A 365 -23.19 -2.38 -0.85
C LYS A 365 -24.26 -1.42 -1.38
N ILE A 366 -25.18 -1.92 -2.23
CA ILE A 366 -26.29 -1.15 -2.78
C ILE A 366 -27.19 -0.65 -1.65
N ALA A 367 -27.58 -1.52 -0.71
CA ALA A 367 -28.39 -1.12 0.46
C ALA A 367 -27.71 -0.05 1.33
N ALA A 368 -26.40 -0.13 1.52
CA ALA A 368 -25.65 0.89 2.26
C ALA A 368 -25.61 2.24 1.53
N ILE A 369 -25.54 2.22 0.19
CA ILE A 369 -25.56 3.43 -0.65
C ILE A 369 -26.94 4.08 -0.65
N GLU A 370 -28.01 3.28 -0.82
CA GLU A 370 -29.40 3.76 -0.72
C GLU A 370 -29.64 4.43 0.63
N TYR A 371 -29.25 3.79 1.72
CA TYR A 371 -29.34 4.37 3.07
C TYR A 371 -28.62 5.70 3.15
N ALA A 372 -27.37 5.79 2.66
CA ALA A 372 -26.59 7.02 2.69
C ALA A 372 -27.28 8.15 1.90
N ARG A 373 -27.78 7.86 0.70
CA ARG A 373 -28.46 8.81 -0.18
C ARG A 373 -29.76 9.34 0.45
N GLU A 374 -30.59 8.46 1.00
CA GLU A 374 -31.90 8.83 1.53
C GLU A 374 -31.84 9.56 2.87
N HIS A 375 -30.81 9.25 3.68
CA HIS A 375 -30.65 9.84 5.03
C HIS A 375 -29.62 10.97 5.08
N ASN A 376 -29.11 11.43 3.92
CA ASN A 376 -28.09 12.47 3.82
C ASN A 376 -26.79 12.17 4.63
N VAL A 377 -26.46 10.89 4.80
CA VAL A 377 -25.20 10.47 5.43
C VAL A 377 -24.05 10.67 4.44
N PRO A 378 -22.96 11.36 4.80
CA PRO A 378 -21.82 11.51 3.91
C PRO A 378 -21.38 10.17 3.32
N PHE A 379 -21.29 10.12 1.99
CA PHE A 379 -21.00 8.91 1.24
C PHE A 379 -19.75 9.07 0.36
N PHE A 380 -18.90 8.04 0.35
CA PHE A 380 -17.75 7.93 -0.53
C PHE A 380 -17.65 6.52 -1.12
N GLY A 381 -17.73 6.40 -2.44
CA GLY A 381 -17.60 5.14 -3.17
C GLY A 381 -16.31 5.06 -3.97
N ILE A 382 -15.48 4.03 -3.76
CA ILE A 382 -14.21 3.84 -4.46
C ILE A 382 -14.33 2.66 -5.44
N CYS A 383 -13.99 2.86 -6.70
CA CYS A 383 -13.94 1.86 -7.77
C CYS A 383 -15.25 1.07 -7.88
N LEU A 384 -15.33 -0.16 -7.36
CA LEU A 384 -16.58 -0.91 -7.26
C LEU A 384 -17.65 -0.15 -6.45
N GLY A 385 -17.25 0.65 -5.46
CA GLY A 385 -18.18 1.49 -4.69
C GLY A 385 -18.88 2.54 -5.55
N MET A 386 -18.18 3.17 -6.49
CA MET A 386 -18.79 4.05 -7.48
C MET A 386 -19.70 3.26 -8.43
N GLN A 387 -19.28 2.09 -8.91
CA GLN A 387 -20.11 1.27 -9.79
C GLN A 387 -21.43 0.84 -9.13
N MET A 388 -21.38 0.46 -7.85
CA MET A 388 -22.59 0.14 -7.08
C MET A 388 -23.48 1.36 -6.86
N CYS A 389 -22.90 2.55 -6.71
CA CYS A 389 -23.65 3.81 -6.64
C CYS A 389 -24.44 4.07 -7.95
N VAL A 390 -23.82 3.86 -9.10
CA VAL A 390 -24.49 3.99 -10.40
C VAL A 390 -25.62 2.97 -10.54
N ILE A 391 -25.43 1.73 -10.08
CA ILE A 391 -26.47 0.68 -10.12
C ILE A 391 -27.62 1.00 -9.18
N GLU A 392 -27.31 1.42 -7.95
CA GLU A 392 -28.33 1.85 -6.97
C GLU A 392 -29.20 2.96 -7.57
N PHE A 393 -28.56 4.02 -8.06
CA PHE A 393 -29.27 5.17 -8.62
C PHE A 393 -30.14 4.78 -9.84
N ALA A 394 -29.65 3.89 -10.70
CA ALA A 394 -30.44 3.35 -11.81
C ALA A 394 -31.68 2.58 -11.33
N ARG A 395 -31.52 1.74 -10.30
CA ARG A 395 -32.63 0.90 -9.79
C ARG A 395 -33.67 1.71 -9.03
N ASP A 396 -33.22 2.60 -8.15
CA ASP A 396 -34.11 3.18 -7.15
C ASP A 396 -34.55 4.62 -7.49
N VAL A 397 -33.80 5.34 -8.29
CA VAL A 397 -34.18 6.69 -8.76
C VAL A 397 -34.76 6.65 -10.19
N LEU A 398 -34.15 5.92 -11.13
CA LEU A 398 -34.65 5.81 -12.51
C LEU A 398 -35.70 4.71 -12.69
N GLY A 399 -35.87 3.82 -11.70
CA GLY A 399 -36.84 2.71 -11.78
C GLY A 399 -36.38 1.56 -12.66
N LEU A 400 -35.10 1.49 -13.08
CA LEU A 400 -34.55 0.42 -13.91
C LEU A 400 -34.19 -0.79 -13.05
N LYS A 401 -35.19 -1.50 -12.53
CA LYS A 401 -35.02 -2.54 -11.47
C LYS A 401 -34.01 -3.65 -11.79
N GLU A 402 -33.80 -3.94 -13.10
CA GLU A 402 -32.84 -4.96 -13.55
C GLU A 402 -31.47 -4.36 -13.90
N ALA A 403 -31.20 -3.07 -13.59
CA ALA A 403 -29.91 -2.46 -13.84
C ALA A 403 -28.79 -3.20 -13.06
N ALA A 404 -27.70 -3.50 -13.77
CA ALA A 404 -26.59 -4.28 -13.23
C ALA A 404 -25.27 -3.97 -13.94
N SER A 405 -24.18 -4.51 -13.39
CA SER A 405 -22.91 -4.62 -14.09
C SER A 405 -22.95 -5.82 -15.03
N ALA A 406 -22.48 -5.64 -16.26
CA ALA A 406 -22.30 -6.74 -17.21
C ALA A 406 -21.25 -7.77 -16.76
N GLU A 407 -20.45 -7.47 -15.72
CA GLU A 407 -19.55 -8.43 -15.06
C GLU A 407 -20.34 -9.54 -14.36
N VAL A 408 -21.43 -9.15 -13.70
CA VAL A 408 -22.23 -10.04 -12.83
C VAL A 408 -23.44 -10.60 -13.57
N ASN A 409 -24.11 -9.77 -14.35
CA ASN A 409 -25.24 -10.17 -15.17
C ASN A 409 -25.03 -9.73 -16.64
N PRO A 410 -24.36 -10.56 -17.46
CA PRO A 410 -24.13 -10.24 -18.88
C PRO A 410 -25.41 -10.10 -19.72
N SER A 411 -26.54 -10.59 -19.21
CA SER A 411 -27.84 -10.57 -19.91
C SER A 411 -28.78 -9.47 -19.42
N THR A 412 -28.33 -8.58 -18.54
CA THR A 412 -29.17 -7.47 -18.07
C THR A 412 -29.62 -6.58 -19.23
N PRO A 413 -30.91 -6.16 -19.26
CA PRO A 413 -31.39 -5.19 -20.25
C PRO A 413 -30.82 -3.78 -20.00
N TYR A 414 -30.28 -3.51 -18.81
CA TYR A 414 -29.75 -2.22 -18.43
C TYR A 414 -28.29 -2.35 -17.87
N PRO A 415 -27.29 -2.59 -18.76
CA PRO A 415 -25.88 -2.73 -18.36
C PRO A 415 -25.28 -1.36 -18.08
N VAL A 416 -25.66 -0.73 -16.96
CA VAL A 416 -25.20 0.61 -16.57
C VAL A 416 -23.71 0.64 -16.24
N ILE A 417 -23.12 -0.52 -15.96
CA ILE A 417 -21.69 -0.77 -15.88
C ILE A 417 -21.33 -1.82 -16.91
N SER A 418 -20.42 -1.50 -17.82
CA SER A 418 -20.06 -2.35 -18.96
C SER A 418 -18.56 -2.52 -19.13
N LEU A 419 -18.17 -3.53 -19.89
CA LEU A 419 -16.78 -3.78 -20.24
C LEU A 419 -16.28 -2.70 -21.20
N MET A 420 -15.06 -2.24 -21.03
CA MET A 420 -14.38 -1.36 -21.99
C MET A 420 -14.31 -2.03 -23.37
N GLU A 421 -14.45 -1.24 -24.43
CA GLU A 421 -14.48 -1.77 -25.82
C GLU A 421 -13.21 -2.54 -26.17
N ASP A 422 -12.06 -2.05 -25.76
CA ASP A 422 -10.74 -2.66 -26.01
C ASP A 422 -10.55 -4.02 -25.31
N GLN A 423 -11.40 -4.35 -24.34
CA GLN A 423 -11.31 -5.60 -23.57
C GLN A 423 -12.31 -6.67 -23.98
N LYS A 424 -13.23 -6.38 -24.89
CA LYS A 424 -14.25 -7.34 -25.36
C LYS A 424 -13.66 -8.58 -26.05
N SER A 425 -12.40 -8.51 -26.52
CA SER A 425 -11.72 -9.59 -27.26
C SER A 425 -10.68 -10.38 -26.45
N THR A 426 -10.47 -10.07 -25.15
CA THR A 426 -9.35 -10.60 -24.38
C THR A 426 -9.73 -11.85 -23.59
N THR A 427 -9.01 -12.97 -23.82
CA THR A 427 -9.19 -14.25 -23.12
C THR A 427 -8.32 -14.39 -21.86
N ILE A 428 -7.22 -13.63 -21.77
CA ILE A 428 -6.27 -13.67 -20.64
C ILE A 428 -6.68 -12.60 -19.61
N LYS A 429 -6.99 -13.00 -18.38
CA LYS A 429 -7.45 -12.09 -17.32
C LYS A 429 -6.33 -11.25 -16.67
N GLY A 430 -5.10 -11.75 -16.62
CA GLY A 430 -3.97 -11.03 -16.02
C GLY A 430 -3.44 -9.93 -16.95
N GLY A 431 -3.15 -8.73 -16.41
CA GLY A 431 -2.58 -7.60 -17.16
C GLY A 431 -3.49 -6.94 -18.19
N THR A 432 -4.83 -7.16 -18.12
CA THR A 432 -5.80 -6.61 -19.06
C THR A 432 -6.70 -5.54 -18.47
N MET A 433 -6.48 -5.17 -17.22
CA MET A 433 -7.19 -4.07 -16.57
C MET A 433 -6.63 -2.72 -16.99
N ARG A 434 -7.41 -1.66 -16.79
CA ARG A 434 -6.92 -0.30 -16.79
C ARG A 434 -6.11 -0.11 -15.51
N LEU A 435 -4.78 0.00 -15.67
CA LEU A 435 -3.81 0.01 -14.57
C LEU A 435 -2.93 1.23 -14.62
N GLY A 436 -2.68 1.85 -13.46
CA GLY A 436 -1.79 2.98 -13.33
C GLY A 436 -2.50 4.32 -13.31
N ALA A 437 -1.73 5.40 -13.42
CA ALA A 437 -2.22 6.76 -13.31
C ALA A 437 -2.81 7.25 -14.63
N TYR A 438 -4.01 7.82 -14.55
CA TYR A 438 -4.69 8.47 -15.66
C TYR A 438 -5.17 9.85 -15.24
N GLU A 439 -5.24 10.77 -16.19
CA GLU A 439 -5.78 12.10 -15.98
C GLU A 439 -7.31 12.07 -15.88
N CYS A 440 -7.84 12.89 -14.98
CA CYS A 440 -9.25 13.18 -14.84
C CYS A 440 -9.46 14.69 -14.85
N LYS A 441 -10.25 15.18 -15.80
CA LYS A 441 -10.66 16.57 -15.88
C LYS A 441 -11.92 16.78 -15.06
N LEU A 442 -11.88 17.76 -14.13
CA LEU A 442 -12.95 18.08 -13.21
C LEU A 442 -13.80 19.25 -13.69
N ASP A 443 -15.09 19.17 -13.47
CA ASP A 443 -16.03 20.27 -13.72
C ASP A 443 -15.85 21.34 -12.62
N LYS A 444 -15.73 22.61 -13.01
CA LYS A 444 -15.38 23.74 -12.10
C LYS A 444 -16.38 23.98 -10.97
N ASP A 445 -17.63 23.62 -11.19
CA ASP A 445 -18.69 23.82 -10.18
C ASP A 445 -18.88 22.59 -9.26
N SER A 446 -18.15 21.50 -9.51
CA SER A 446 -18.25 20.22 -8.81
C SER A 446 -17.73 20.28 -7.38
N LEU A 447 -18.15 19.31 -6.57
CA LEU A 447 -17.57 19.05 -5.24
C LEU A 447 -16.10 18.60 -5.38
N ALA A 448 -15.81 17.72 -6.34
CA ALA A 448 -14.45 17.26 -6.61
C ALA A 448 -13.50 18.43 -6.92
N TYR A 449 -13.90 19.37 -7.79
CA TYR A 449 -13.07 20.54 -8.07
C TYR A 449 -12.80 21.38 -6.82
N LYS A 450 -13.80 21.60 -5.98
CA LYS A 450 -13.63 22.33 -4.71
C LYS A 450 -12.68 21.63 -3.75
N ILE A 451 -12.69 20.30 -3.75
CA ILE A 451 -11.83 19.47 -2.90
C ILE A 451 -10.38 19.48 -3.40
N TYR A 452 -10.16 19.21 -4.68
CA TYR A 452 -8.81 19.10 -5.25
C TYR A 452 -8.16 20.45 -5.58
N GLY A 453 -8.95 21.51 -5.83
CA GLY A 453 -8.48 22.84 -6.20
C GLY A 453 -7.75 22.89 -7.54
N LYS A 454 -7.94 21.90 -8.42
CA LYS A 454 -7.26 21.75 -9.72
C LYS A 454 -8.28 21.32 -10.78
N GLU A 455 -8.07 21.74 -12.02
CA GLU A 455 -8.92 21.36 -13.16
C GLU A 455 -8.61 19.93 -13.67
N ILE A 456 -7.34 19.53 -13.57
CA ILE A 456 -6.88 18.19 -13.95
C ILE A 456 -6.18 17.56 -12.76
N ILE A 457 -6.59 16.34 -12.43
CA ILE A 457 -5.95 15.49 -11.44
C ILE A 457 -5.44 14.22 -12.13
N SER A 458 -4.51 13.52 -11.50
CA SER A 458 -4.01 12.24 -11.98
C SER A 458 -4.11 11.23 -10.85
N GLU A 459 -4.89 10.18 -11.05
CA GLU A 459 -5.15 9.16 -10.04
C GLU A 459 -4.97 7.75 -10.61
N ARG A 460 -4.72 6.76 -9.74
CA ARG A 460 -4.42 5.37 -10.14
C ARG A 460 -5.69 4.56 -10.29
N HIS A 461 -5.71 3.73 -11.31
CA HIS A 461 -6.83 2.84 -11.64
C HIS A 461 -6.43 1.37 -11.50
N ARG A 462 -7.43 0.54 -11.16
CA ARG A 462 -7.33 -0.91 -11.15
C ARG A 462 -8.72 -1.51 -11.38
N HIS A 463 -9.19 -1.48 -12.61
CA HIS A 463 -10.51 -2.01 -12.95
C HIS A 463 -10.62 -2.38 -14.44
N ARG A 464 -11.67 -3.13 -14.77
CA ARG A 464 -11.96 -3.59 -16.13
C ARG A 464 -13.28 -3.04 -16.64
N TYR A 465 -14.26 -2.85 -15.76
CA TYR A 465 -15.58 -2.36 -16.07
C TYR A 465 -15.69 -0.88 -15.73
N GLU A 466 -16.53 -0.18 -16.51
CA GLU A 466 -16.68 1.27 -16.51
C GLU A 466 -18.17 1.65 -16.51
N PHE A 467 -18.46 2.90 -16.14
CA PHE A 467 -19.77 3.50 -16.34
C PHE A 467 -20.15 3.49 -17.84
N ASN A 468 -21.33 2.94 -18.18
CA ASN A 468 -21.81 2.93 -19.54
C ASN A 468 -22.41 4.28 -19.93
N GLY A 469 -21.73 5.00 -20.83
CA GLY A 469 -22.12 6.34 -21.29
C GLY A 469 -23.51 6.44 -21.94
N GLU A 470 -24.11 5.34 -22.40
CA GLU A 470 -25.47 5.32 -22.94
C GLU A 470 -26.54 5.73 -21.91
N PHE A 471 -26.26 5.54 -20.63
CA PHE A 471 -27.17 5.89 -19.54
C PHE A 471 -26.91 7.27 -18.93
N LEU A 472 -25.89 7.99 -19.39
CA LEU A 472 -25.40 9.21 -18.77
C LEU A 472 -26.46 10.32 -18.74
N ASP A 473 -27.08 10.64 -19.88
CA ASP A 473 -28.03 11.75 -20.00
C ASP A 473 -29.22 11.59 -19.05
N GLN A 474 -29.75 10.36 -18.94
CA GLN A 474 -30.86 10.09 -18.02
C GLN A 474 -30.47 10.12 -16.55
N MET A 475 -29.23 9.70 -16.22
CA MET A 475 -28.69 9.79 -14.87
C MET A 475 -28.49 11.27 -14.47
N GLU A 476 -27.90 12.07 -15.36
CA GLU A 476 -27.68 13.49 -15.13
C GLU A 476 -28.97 14.30 -15.01
N ALA A 477 -29.98 13.95 -15.82
CA ALA A 477 -31.31 14.56 -15.74
C ALA A 477 -32.01 14.26 -14.39
N ALA A 478 -31.76 13.08 -13.82
CA ALA A 478 -32.32 12.66 -12.53
C ALA A 478 -31.50 13.14 -11.32
N GLY A 479 -30.29 13.70 -11.51
CA GLY A 479 -29.51 14.30 -10.44
C GLY A 479 -28.17 13.65 -10.11
N LEU A 480 -27.79 12.52 -10.71
CA LEU A 480 -26.45 11.96 -10.60
C LEU A 480 -25.59 12.57 -11.71
N LYS A 481 -24.62 13.41 -11.36
CA LYS A 481 -23.77 14.13 -12.30
C LYS A 481 -22.41 13.49 -12.48
N ALA A 482 -21.97 13.36 -13.73
CA ALA A 482 -20.60 12.98 -14.06
C ALA A 482 -19.70 14.23 -14.02
N THR A 483 -19.02 14.44 -12.92
CA THR A 483 -18.24 15.67 -12.63
C THR A 483 -16.75 15.54 -12.87
N GLY A 484 -16.28 14.34 -13.17
CA GLY A 484 -14.90 14.05 -13.58
C GLY A 484 -14.88 13.10 -14.75
N ARG A 485 -14.07 13.41 -15.77
CA ARG A 485 -13.94 12.59 -16.98
C ARG A 485 -12.49 12.50 -17.43
N ASN A 486 -12.12 11.34 -17.97
CA ASN A 486 -10.83 11.21 -18.64
C ASN A 486 -10.81 12.12 -19.90
N PRO A 487 -9.81 13.00 -20.07
CA PRO A 487 -9.81 13.98 -21.18
C PRO A 487 -9.57 13.34 -22.55
N GLU A 488 -8.97 12.15 -22.62
CA GLU A 488 -8.68 11.46 -23.89
C GLU A 488 -9.82 10.56 -24.34
N THR A 489 -10.40 9.80 -23.41
CA THR A 489 -11.42 8.77 -23.72
C THR A 489 -12.86 9.22 -23.46
N GLY A 490 -13.05 10.29 -22.66
CA GLY A 490 -14.36 10.75 -22.20
C GLY A 490 -15.01 9.85 -21.13
N LEU A 491 -14.33 8.80 -20.66
CA LEU A 491 -14.83 7.89 -19.62
C LEU A 491 -15.14 8.65 -18.33
N VAL A 492 -16.25 8.29 -17.69
CA VAL A 492 -16.69 8.89 -16.43
C VAL A 492 -15.82 8.35 -15.29
N GLU A 493 -15.14 9.27 -14.60
CA GLU A 493 -14.22 8.98 -13.50
C GLU A 493 -14.81 9.32 -12.14
N ILE A 494 -15.73 10.31 -12.08
CA ILE A 494 -16.36 10.79 -10.84
C ILE A 494 -17.85 11.00 -11.09
N VAL A 495 -18.66 10.53 -10.15
CA VAL A 495 -20.09 10.84 -10.07
C VAL A 495 -20.41 11.52 -8.73
N GLU A 496 -21.33 12.50 -8.76
CA GLU A 496 -21.78 13.24 -7.59
C GLU A 496 -23.29 13.43 -7.59
N ILE A 497 -23.89 13.55 -6.41
CA ILE A 497 -25.25 14.08 -6.22
C ILE A 497 -25.13 15.48 -5.60
N PRO A 498 -25.18 16.56 -6.39
CA PRO A 498 -24.94 17.93 -5.90
C PRO A 498 -25.89 18.43 -4.82
N THR A 499 -27.09 17.87 -4.75
CA THR A 499 -28.10 18.21 -3.73
C THR A 499 -27.85 17.53 -2.39
N HIS A 500 -27.01 16.50 -2.35
CA HIS A 500 -26.61 15.80 -1.14
C HIS A 500 -25.45 16.53 -0.44
N PRO A 501 -25.38 16.57 0.89
CA PRO A 501 -24.31 17.27 1.64
C PRO A 501 -22.89 16.82 1.27
N PHE A 502 -22.69 15.54 1.04
CA PHE A 502 -21.46 14.95 0.55
C PHE A 502 -21.75 13.56 -0.04
N PHE A 503 -21.83 13.47 -1.36
CA PHE A 503 -22.06 12.20 -2.07
C PHE A 503 -21.17 12.14 -3.31
N ILE A 504 -20.14 11.30 -3.27
CA ILE A 504 -19.16 11.20 -4.33
C ILE A 504 -18.75 9.74 -4.55
N GLY A 505 -18.71 9.32 -5.80
CA GLY A 505 -18.15 8.06 -6.25
C GLY A 505 -17.02 8.30 -7.22
N VAL A 506 -15.88 7.60 -7.06
CA VAL A 506 -14.72 7.71 -7.94
C VAL A 506 -14.34 6.33 -8.51
N GLN A 507 -14.00 6.27 -9.81
CA GLN A 507 -13.60 5.02 -10.46
C GLN A 507 -12.15 4.63 -10.13
N PHE A 508 -11.33 5.61 -9.86
CA PHE A 508 -9.93 5.46 -9.47
C PHE A 508 -9.77 5.15 -7.97
N HIS A 509 -8.53 4.92 -7.56
CA HIS A 509 -8.13 4.60 -6.19
C HIS A 509 -7.31 5.74 -5.57
N PRO A 510 -7.93 6.78 -4.99
CA PRO A 510 -7.21 7.92 -4.43
C PRO A 510 -6.38 7.54 -3.20
N GLU A 511 -6.73 6.45 -2.52
CA GLU A 511 -6.01 5.93 -1.35
C GLU A 511 -4.54 5.63 -1.64
N TYR A 512 -4.18 5.28 -2.88
CA TYR A 512 -2.80 4.95 -3.23
C TYR A 512 -1.85 6.16 -3.23
N LYS A 513 -2.37 7.38 -3.27
CA LYS A 513 -1.54 8.61 -3.29
C LYS A 513 -1.53 9.37 -1.96
N SER A 514 -2.16 8.85 -0.91
CA SER A 514 -2.18 9.49 0.40
C SER A 514 -0.89 9.24 1.19
N THR A 515 -0.29 10.30 1.71
CA THR A 515 0.89 10.23 2.59
C THR A 515 0.69 11.06 3.85
N PRO A 516 1.49 10.87 4.92
CA PRO A 516 1.44 11.71 6.12
C PRO A 516 1.64 13.20 5.83
N GLU A 517 2.52 13.52 4.88
CA GLU A 517 2.90 14.89 4.52
C GLU A 517 1.91 15.50 3.52
N VAL A 518 1.32 14.67 2.64
CA VAL A 518 0.34 15.08 1.63
C VAL A 518 -0.88 14.16 1.71
N PRO A 519 -1.77 14.36 2.69
CA PRO A 519 -3.00 13.58 2.81
C PRO A 519 -3.88 13.76 1.58
N GLN A 520 -4.52 12.70 1.13
CA GLN A 520 -5.38 12.73 -0.06
C GLN A 520 -6.59 13.66 0.17
N PRO A 521 -6.77 14.71 -0.66
CA PRO A 521 -7.77 15.76 -0.42
C PRO A 521 -9.20 15.25 -0.24
N ILE A 522 -9.59 14.21 -1.01
CA ILE A 522 -10.95 13.67 -0.92
C ILE A 522 -11.22 12.98 0.41
N PHE A 523 -10.22 12.28 0.98
CA PHE A 523 -10.34 11.69 2.32
C PHE A 523 -10.39 12.77 3.41
N VAL A 524 -9.60 13.84 3.28
CA VAL A 524 -9.64 14.98 4.20
C VAL A 524 -11.02 15.62 4.20
N ALA A 525 -11.59 15.86 3.02
CA ALA A 525 -12.92 16.43 2.87
C ALA A 525 -14.03 15.50 3.40
N PHE A 526 -13.88 14.19 3.19
CA PHE A 526 -14.84 13.20 3.67
C PHE A 526 -14.87 13.12 5.20
N VAL A 527 -13.72 13.10 5.88
CA VAL A 527 -13.64 13.18 7.35
C VAL A 527 -14.26 14.48 7.87
N LYS A 528 -13.99 15.61 7.20
CA LYS A 528 -14.61 16.89 7.56
C LYS A 528 -16.14 16.88 7.39
N ALA A 529 -16.65 16.21 6.35
CA ALA A 529 -18.09 16.04 6.16
C ALA A 529 -18.71 15.15 7.25
N ALA A 530 -18.02 14.08 7.67
CA ALA A 530 -18.43 13.23 8.78
C ALA A 530 -18.52 14.03 10.11
N MET A 531 -17.52 14.87 10.41
CA MET A 531 -17.54 15.75 11.60
C MET A 531 -18.78 16.66 11.58
N LYS A 532 -19.04 17.32 10.44
CA LYS A 532 -20.21 18.19 10.29
C LYS A 532 -21.54 17.44 10.46
N TYR A 533 -21.62 16.23 9.90
CA TYR A 533 -22.82 15.40 10.03
C TYR A 533 -23.06 14.97 11.48
N ARG A 534 -22.00 14.60 12.22
CA ARG A 534 -22.05 14.29 13.65
C ARG A 534 -22.59 15.46 14.47
N GLU A 535 -22.10 16.69 14.22
CA GLU A 535 -22.63 17.93 14.86
C GLU A 535 -24.12 18.15 14.55
N GLN A 536 -24.55 17.95 13.31
CA GLN A 536 -25.95 18.08 12.89
C GLN A 536 -26.88 17.09 13.60
N ARG A 537 -26.37 15.91 13.96
CA ARG A 537 -27.09 14.93 14.79
C ARG A 537 -27.13 15.30 16.28
N GLY A 538 -26.53 16.41 16.68
CA GLY A 538 -26.45 16.84 18.10
C GLY A 538 -25.51 15.99 18.94
N LEU A 539 -24.57 15.23 18.29
CA LEU A 539 -23.56 14.44 18.96
C LEU A 539 -22.28 15.26 19.17
N ASP A 540 -21.61 15.00 20.29
CA ASP A 540 -20.35 15.66 20.61
C ASP A 540 -19.26 15.19 19.64
N VAL A 541 -18.65 16.13 18.94
CA VAL A 541 -17.54 15.86 18.02
C VAL A 541 -16.18 15.97 18.72
N ASP A 542 -16.12 16.71 19.82
CA ASP A 542 -14.91 16.95 20.60
C ASP A 542 -14.59 15.76 21.52
N ILE A 543 -13.31 15.47 21.65
CA ILE A 543 -12.80 14.50 22.61
C ILE A 543 -12.72 15.19 23.97
N LYS A 544 -13.40 14.63 24.99
CA LYS A 544 -13.39 15.14 26.38
C LYS A 544 -12.12 14.74 27.12
#